data_fa0e8eb2765178a7e42135a5a000ab6b
#
_entry.id   fa0e8eb2765178a7e42135a5a000ab6b
#
_cell.length_a   1.000
_cell.length_b   1.000
_cell.length_c   1.000
_cell.angle_alpha   90.00
_cell.angle_beta   90.00
_cell.angle_gamma   90.00
#
_symmetry.space_group_name_H-M   'P 1'
#
loop_
_entity.id
_entity.type
_entity.pdbx_description
1 polymer ?
#
loop_
_entity_poly.entity_id
_entity_poly.type
_entity_poly.pdbx_seq_one_letter_code
_entity_poly.pdbx_strand_id
1 'polypeptide(L)'
;MNSFHCRPFRQSQGFTLVEMIGVLAIIAILIALLLPKIFTLIASSNARSLAAALRTYETAVANYYADVGTLYPLNVTGVPAAENGGNSATVTSLPARLTLDSTDPLNTGANQWVRFQGPYLEKFNTNTPPGLGTTMFMPASAAIALGAAVTGTNVGWDLKGDDGNSDLPTGARVAYLRVDGVSDTEFSELDGIIDAGIGTNLTERQLRGRVKYNPGNDRMYIYLAHQ
;
A
#
# COMPACT_ATOMS: atom_id res chain seq x y z
N MET A 1 -58.85 58.41 10.36
CA MET A 1 -58.15 58.40 9.06
C MET A 1 -56.78 57.91 9.28
N ASN A 2 -56.53 56.58 9.00
CA ASN A 2 -55.22 55.93 9.15
C ASN A 2 -54.53 55.94 7.80
N SER A 3 -53.45 56.67 7.67
CA SER A 3 -52.59 56.71 6.47
C SER A 3 -51.73 55.46 6.43
N PHE A 4 -51.99 54.56 5.50
CA PHE A 4 -51.10 53.41 5.21
C PHE A 4 -49.91 53.93 4.42
N HIS A 5 -48.72 53.89 5.04
CA HIS A 5 -47.47 54.14 4.35
C HIS A 5 -47.02 52.84 3.66
N CYS A 6 -47.17 52.80 2.33
CA CYS A 6 -46.54 51.75 1.49
C CYS A 6 -45.02 51.98 1.52
N ARG A 7 -44.26 50.99 2.05
CA ARG A 7 -42.81 50.96 1.88
C ARG A 7 -42.48 50.58 0.44
N PRO A 8 -41.63 51.36 -0.24
CA PRO A 8 -41.21 50.97 -1.59
C PRO A 8 -40.44 49.66 -1.54
N PHE A 9 -40.83 48.70 -2.37
CA PHE A 9 -40.05 47.47 -2.63
C PHE A 9 -38.71 47.88 -3.21
N ARG A 10 -37.60 47.51 -2.50
CA ARG A 10 -36.28 47.59 -3.08
C ARG A 10 -36.25 46.70 -4.31
N GLN A 11 -36.05 47.24 -5.47
CA GLN A 11 -35.79 46.54 -6.68
C GLN A 11 -34.46 45.78 -6.49
N SER A 12 -34.50 44.48 -6.41
CA SER A 12 -33.32 43.63 -6.52
C SER A 12 -32.79 43.72 -7.94
N GLN A 13 -31.64 44.35 -8.12
CA GLN A 13 -30.97 44.35 -9.41
C GLN A 13 -30.54 42.89 -9.69
N GLY A 14 -31.09 42.32 -10.73
CA GLY A 14 -30.68 40.99 -11.21
C GLY A 14 -29.29 41.06 -11.86
N PHE A 15 -28.53 39.99 -11.75
CA PHE A 15 -27.22 39.86 -12.40
C PHE A 15 -27.36 39.91 -13.93
N THR A 16 -26.47 40.62 -14.59
CA THR A 16 -26.41 40.67 -16.04
C THR A 16 -25.78 39.37 -16.59
N LEU A 17 -26.16 38.99 -17.80
CA LEU A 17 -25.60 37.80 -18.47
C LEU A 17 -24.07 37.91 -18.63
N VAL A 18 -23.56 39.10 -18.86
CA VAL A 18 -22.12 39.38 -19.00
C VAL A 18 -21.38 39.15 -17.68
N GLU A 19 -21.94 39.59 -16.54
CA GLU A 19 -21.36 39.30 -15.22
C GLU A 19 -21.28 37.81 -14.92
N MET A 20 -22.31 37.04 -15.26
CA MET A 20 -22.30 35.60 -15.06
C MET A 20 -21.23 34.89 -15.93
N ILE A 21 -21.10 35.30 -17.20
CA ILE A 21 -20.06 34.76 -18.08
C ILE A 21 -18.67 35.11 -17.58
N GLY A 22 -18.48 36.36 -17.10
CA GLY A 22 -17.20 36.78 -16.54
C GLY A 22 -16.79 35.99 -15.31
N VAL A 23 -17.72 35.73 -14.38
CA VAL A 23 -17.47 34.88 -13.20
C VAL A 23 -17.16 33.45 -13.59
N LEU A 24 -17.90 32.85 -14.51
CA LEU A 24 -17.66 31.49 -14.98
C LEU A 24 -16.28 31.36 -15.64
N ALA A 25 -15.85 32.35 -16.43
CA ALA A 25 -14.54 32.36 -17.06
C ALA A 25 -13.42 32.39 -16.01
N ILE A 26 -13.53 33.20 -14.96
CA ILE A 26 -12.55 33.27 -13.89
C ILE A 26 -12.49 31.94 -13.13
N ILE A 27 -13.63 31.35 -12.76
CA ILE A 27 -13.70 30.06 -12.08
C ILE A 27 -13.06 28.96 -12.94
N ALA A 28 -13.36 28.93 -14.26
CA ALA A 28 -12.77 27.94 -15.16
C ALA A 28 -11.24 28.01 -15.20
N ILE A 29 -10.67 29.21 -15.23
CA ILE A 29 -9.22 29.41 -15.22
C ILE A 29 -8.63 28.96 -13.88
N LEU A 30 -9.26 29.29 -12.76
CA LEU A 30 -8.81 28.88 -11.43
C LEU A 30 -8.82 27.35 -11.28
N ILE A 31 -9.89 26.69 -11.72
CA ILE A 31 -9.97 25.22 -11.71
C ILE A 31 -8.88 24.61 -12.58
N ALA A 32 -8.66 25.11 -13.80
CA ALA A 32 -7.64 24.59 -14.71
C ALA A 32 -6.22 24.64 -14.12
N LEU A 33 -5.92 25.67 -13.30
CA LEU A 33 -4.62 25.81 -12.63
C LEU A 33 -4.50 24.93 -11.36
N LEU A 34 -5.61 24.66 -10.68
CA LEU A 34 -5.60 23.90 -9.41
C LEU A 34 -5.66 22.38 -9.60
N LEU A 35 -6.35 21.91 -10.65
CA LEU A 35 -6.58 20.48 -10.91
C LEU A 35 -5.30 19.65 -10.89
N PRO A 36 -4.19 19.99 -11.58
CA PRO A 36 -2.98 19.21 -11.57
C PRO A 36 -2.37 19.08 -10.16
N LYS A 37 -2.40 20.15 -9.38
CA LYS A 37 -1.86 20.14 -8.00
C LYS A 37 -2.68 19.29 -7.04
N ILE A 38 -4.00 19.24 -7.23
CA ILE A 38 -4.88 18.43 -6.38
C ILE A 38 -4.57 16.93 -6.59
N PHE A 39 -4.39 16.48 -7.82
CA PHE A 39 -4.06 15.08 -8.10
C PHE A 39 -2.71 14.66 -7.51
N THR A 40 -1.69 15.48 -7.58
CA THR A 40 -0.39 15.18 -6.95
C THR A 40 -0.49 15.14 -5.43
N LEU A 41 -1.26 16.03 -4.81
CA LEU A 41 -1.49 16.02 -3.36
C LEU A 41 -2.24 14.77 -2.90
N ILE A 42 -3.23 14.32 -3.66
CA ILE A 42 -3.96 13.09 -3.36
C ILE A 42 -3.00 11.88 -3.43
N ALA A 43 -2.20 11.77 -4.49
CA ALA A 43 -1.22 10.68 -4.64
C ALA A 43 -0.21 10.66 -3.47
N SER A 44 0.35 11.81 -3.11
CA SER A 44 1.31 11.88 -1.99
C SER A 44 0.65 11.59 -0.63
N SER A 45 -0.61 11.98 -0.43
CA SER A 45 -1.37 11.64 0.78
C SER A 45 -1.59 10.14 0.91
N ASN A 46 -1.95 9.47 -0.20
CA ASN A 46 -2.19 8.04 -0.24
C ASN A 46 -0.88 7.25 -0.03
N ALA A 47 0.22 7.69 -0.63
CA ALA A 47 1.54 7.11 -0.41
C ALA A 47 1.97 7.20 1.08
N ARG A 48 1.74 8.33 1.73
CA ARG A 48 2.01 8.50 3.17
C ARG A 48 1.11 7.61 4.04
N SER A 49 -0.15 7.46 3.68
CA SER A 49 -1.08 6.56 4.38
C SER A 49 -0.61 5.11 4.30
N LEU A 50 -0.19 4.64 3.12
CA LEU A 50 0.37 3.31 2.97
C LEU A 50 1.70 3.17 3.73
N ALA A 51 2.59 4.16 3.66
CA ALA A 51 3.85 4.13 4.41
C ALA A 51 3.64 4.05 5.94
N ALA A 52 2.58 4.69 6.45
CA ALA A 52 2.19 4.54 7.86
C ALA A 52 1.65 3.14 8.16
N ALA A 53 0.80 2.58 7.30
CA ALA A 53 0.27 1.23 7.44
C ALA A 53 1.36 0.15 7.37
N LEU A 54 2.42 0.36 6.57
CA LEU A 54 3.55 -0.56 6.49
C LEU A 54 4.21 -0.82 7.83
N ARG A 55 4.36 0.20 8.67
CA ARG A 55 4.94 0.03 10.02
C ARG A 55 4.08 -0.89 10.89
N THR A 56 2.76 -0.81 10.75
CA THR A 56 1.85 -1.71 11.45
C THR A 56 1.99 -3.14 10.94
N TYR A 57 2.10 -3.32 9.63
CA TYR A 57 2.33 -4.64 9.02
C TYR A 57 3.68 -5.24 9.41
N GLU A 58 4.76 -4.45 9.39
CA GLU A 58 6.09 -4.86 9.86
C GLU A 58 6.05 -5.34 11.31
N THR A 59 5.41 -4.57 12.17
CA THR A 59 5.27 -4.93 13.60
C THR A 59 4.46 -6.21 13.76
N ALA A 60 3.36 -6.37 13.03
CA ALA A 60 2.54 -7.58 13.08
C ALA A 60 3.31 -8.82 12.60
N VAL A 61 4.07 -8.70 11.51
CA VAL A 61 4.91 -9.78 10.98
C VAL A 61 6.04 -10.12 11.95
N ALA A 62 6.67 -9.12 12.56
CA ALA A 62 7.73 -9.33 13.55
C ALA A 62 7.22 -10.04 14.82
N ASN A 63 6.07 -9.65 15.34
CA ASN A 63 5.44 -10.29 16.48
C ASN A 63 5.03 -11.74 16.16
N TYR A 64 4.42 -11.96 14.99
CA TYR A 64 4.12 -13.30 14.52
C TYR A 64 5.37 -14.17 14.44
N TYR A 65 6.46 -13.65 13.86
CA TYR A 65 7.73 -14.36 13.79
C TYR A 65 8.32 -14.66 15.17
N ALA A 66 8.26 -13.71 16.10
CA ALA A 66 8.76 -13.90 17.46
C ALA A 66 8.05 -15.04 18.19
N ASP A 67 6.76 -15.18 18.00
CA ASP A 67 5.95 -16.21 18.65
C ASP A 67 6.05 -17.56 17.92
N VAL A 68 5.90 -17.57 16.61
CA VAL A 68 5.79 -18.79 15.80
C VAL A 68 7.16 -19.33 15.35
N GLY A 69 8.17 -18.46 15.22
CA GLY A 69 9.52 -18.81 14.78
C GLY A 69 9.68 -18.99 13.28
N THR A 70 8.69 -18.60 12.48
CA THR A 70 8.75 -18.68 11.02
C THR A 70 7.88 -17.59 10.39
N LEU A 71 8.30 -17.10 9.20
CA LEU A 71 7.49 -16.19 8.39
C LEU A 71 6.41 -16.91 7.57
N TYR A 72 6.52 -18.23 7.41
CA TYR A 72 5.48 -18.97 6.71
C TYR A 72 4.21 -19.07 7.56
N PRO A 73 3.03 -18.92 6.93
CA PRO A 73 1.77 -19.11 7.64
C PRO A 73 1.65 -20.57 8.12
N LEU A 74 1.15 -20.73 9.32
CA LEU A 74 0.82 -22.07 9.82
C LEU A 74 -0.40 -22.61 9.08
N ASN A 75 -0.34 -23.85 8.65
CA ASN A 75 -1.52 -24.54 8.14
C ASN A 75 -2.46 -24.95 9.30
N VAL A 76 -3.58 -25.59 9.00
CA VAL A 76 -4.56 -26.04 10.00
C VAL A 76 -3.98 -27.04 11.01
N THR A 77 -2.88 -27.69 10.70
CA THR A 77 -2.19 -28.61 11.61
C THR A 77 -1.02 -27.98 12.36
N GLY A 78 -0.83 -26.67 12.25
CA GLY A 78 0.25 -25.93 12.91
C GLY A 78 1.62 -26.10 12.26
N VAL A 79 1.70 -26.68 11.07
CA VAL A 79 2.94 -26.81 10.32
C VAL A 79 3.12 -25.61 9.40
N PRO A 80 4.31 -24.98 9.37
CA PRO A 80 4.59 -23.92 8.43
C PRO A 80 4.46 -24.38 6.98
N ALA A 81 3.67 -23.71 6.18
CA ALA A 81 3.43 -24.04 4.78
C ALA A 81 3.81 -22.87 3.87
N ALA A 82 4.50 -23.20 2.77
CA ALA A 82 4.76 -22.20 1.74
C ALA A 82 3.45 -21.71 1.13
N GLU A 83 3.34 -20.40 0.97
CA GLU A 83 2.14 -19.77 0.47
C GLU A 83 2.33 -19.32 -0.98
N ASN A 84 1.36 -19.64 -1.81
CA ASN A 84 1.26 -19.10 -3.16
C ASN A 84 0.17 -18.02 -3.20
N GLY A 85 0.59 -16.73 -3.26
CA GLY A 85 -0.29 -15.65 -3.62
C GLY A 85 -0.67 -14.62 -2.58
N GLY A 86 -0.55 -14.89 -1.29
CA GLY A 86 -0.74 -13.87 -0.24
C GLY A 86 -2.13 -13.25 -0.14
N ASN A 87 -3.16 -13.95 -0.60
CA ASN A 87 -4.54 -13.49 -0.55
C ASN A 87 -5.14 -13.79 0.84
N SER A 88 -5.70 -12.78 1.49
CA SER A 88 -6.36 -12.91 2.79
C SER A 88 -7.57 -13.86 2.81
N ALA A 89 -8.10 -14.23 1.64
CA ALA A 89 -9.22 -15.17 1.54
C ALA A 89 -8.81 -16.65 1.71
N THR A 90 -7.50 -16.95 1.67
CA THR A 90 -7.02 -18.31 1.82
C THR A 90 -6.66 -18.55 3.28
N VAL A 91 -7.24 -19.57 3.89
CA VAL A 91 -7.07 -19.92 5.32
C VAL A 91 -5.60 -20.16 5.72
N THR A 92 -4.72 -20.39 4.76
CA THR A 92 -3.28 -20.61 4.96
C THR A 92 -2.42 -19.41 4.58
N SER A 93 -3.01 -18.24 4.31
CA SER A 93 -2.25 -17.05 3.94
C SER A 93 -1.66 -16.33 5.16
N LEU A 94 -0.55 -15.64 4.98
CA LEU A 94 0.05 -14.85 6.07
C LEU A 94 -0.93 -13.79 6.61
N PRO A 95 -1.63 -12.99 5.80
CA PRO A 95 -2.64 -12.06 6.31
C PRO A 95 -3.73 -12.71 7.13
N ALA A 96 -4.20 -13.89 6.71
CA ALA A 96 -5.20 -14.65 7.49
C ALA A 96 -4.66 -15.05 8.86
N ARG A 97 -3.38 -15.43 8.95
CA ARG A 97 -2.75 -15.78 10.23
C ARG A 97 -2.49 -14.58 11.12
N LEU A 98 -2.15 -13.44 10.55
CA LEU A 98 -1.94 -12.20 11.31
C LEU A 98 -3.25 -11.68 11.93
N THR A 99 -4.39 -11.90 11.30
CA THR A 99 -5.71 -11.44 11.77
C THR A 99 -6.47 -12.45 12.61
N LEU A 100 -5.95 -13.66 12.76
CA LEU A 100 -6.62 -14.74 13.46
C LEU A 100 -6.47 -14.58 14.97
N ASP A 101 -7.55 -14.83 15.69
CA ASP A 101 -7.55 -14.88 17.16
C ASP A 101 -6.95 -16.22 17.65
N SER A 102 -6.23 -16.19 18.77
CA SER A 102 -5.68 -17.37 19.41
C SER A 102 -6.74 -18.38 19.87
N THR A 103 -7.97 -17.91 20.02
CA THR A 103 -9.13 -18.74 20.40
C THR A 103 -9.93 -19.27 19.21
N ASP A 104 -9.53 -18.95 17.97
CA ASP A 104 -10.22 -19.38 16.76
C ASP A 104 -10.31 -20.91 16.69
N PRO A 105 -11.46 -21.50 16.29
CA PRO A 105 -11.64 -22.92 16.13
C PRO A 105 -10.65 -23.62 15.18
N LEU A 106 -10.04 -22.88 14.26
CA LEU A 106 -8.98 -23.41 13.41
C LEU A 106 -7.70 -23.71 14.19
N ASN A 107 -7.56 -23.16 15.40
CA ASN A 107 -6.47 -23.41 16.33
C ASN A 107 -6.75 -24.60 17.27
N THR A 108 -7.82 -25.37 17.10
CA THR A 108 -8.26 -26.42 18.02
C THR A 108 -7.66 -27.79 17.81
N GLY A 109 -6.74 -27.96 16.93
CA GLY A 109 -6.06 -29.24 16.79
C GLY A 109 -5.01 -29.46 17.89
N ALA A 110 -4.90 -30.67 18.40
CA ALA A 110 -4.03 -31.06 19.51
C ALA A 110 -2.53 -30.74 19.35
N ASN A 111 -2.13 -30.01 18.36
CA ASN A 111 -0.76 -29.87 18.07
C ASN A 111 -0.21 -28.54 17.88
N GLN A 112 -0.90 -27.46 18.05
CA GLN A 112 -0.45 -26.85 17.12
C GLN A 112 0.05 -25.55 17.11
N TRP A 113 -0.49 -24.66 17.60
CA TRP A 113 -0.15 -23.26 17.59
C TRP A 113 0.29 -22.84 18.99
N VAL A 114 1.11 -23.69 19.62
CA VAL A 114 1.51 -23.61 21.03
C VAL A 114 2.08 -22.25 21.42
N ARG A 115 2.63 -21.51 20.47
CA ARG A 115 3.20 -20.19 20.67
C ARG A 115 2.40 -19.07 20.02
N PHE A 116 1.39 -19.38 19.25
CA PHE A 116 0.61 -18.38 18.55
C PHE A 116 -0.26 -17.58 19.55
N GLN A 117 -0.10 -16.26 19.56
CA GLN A 117 -0.79 -15.37 20.50
C GLN A 117 -1.68 -14.33 19.80
N GLY A 118 -1.93 -14.48 18.50
CA GLY A 118 -2.74 -13.54 17.73
C GLY A 118 -4.02 -13.06 18.39
N PRO A 119 -4.71 -12.06 17.86
CA PRO A 119 -4.41 -11.43 16.58
C PRO A 119 -3.24 -10.43 16.64
N TYR A 120 -2.36 -10.46 15.65
CA TYR A 120 -1.26 -9.50 15.52
C TYR A 120 -1.66 -8.27 14.72
N LEU A 121 -2.74 -8.39 13.95
CA LEU A 121 -3.31 -7.36 13.13
C LEU A 121 -4.84 -7.42 13.25
N GLU A 122 -5.48 -6.30 13.51
CA GLU A 122 -6.94 -6.24 13.63
C GLU A 122 -7.63 -6.60 12.30
N LYS A 123 -7.09 -6.08 11.21
CA LYS A 123 -7.62 -6.31 9.86
C LYS A 123 -6.54 -6.12 8.80
N PHE A 124 -6.54 -6.98 7.80
CA PHE A 124 -5.79 -6.76 6.56
C PHE A 124 -6.76 -6.33 5.45
N ASN A 125 -6.53 -5.15 4.90
CA ASN A 125 -7.30 -4.67 3.76
C ASN A 125 -6.64 -5.14 2.48
N THR A 126 -7.36 -5.90 1.66
CA THR A 126 -6.93 -6.26 0.30
C THR A 126 -7.13 -5.12 -0.70
N ASN A 127 -7.93 -4.12 -0.34
CA ASN A 127 -8.08 -2.92 -1.14
C ASN A 127 -7.02 -1.90 -0.72
N THR A 128 -6.32 -1.38 -1.68
CA THR A 128 -5.37 -0.28 -1.48
C THR A 128 -6.09 1.02 -1.10
N PRO A 129 -5.39 1.99 -0.48
CA PRO A 129 -5.91 3.34 -0.38
C PRO A 129 -6.32 3.87 -1.77
N PRO A 130 -7.42 4.60 -1.89
CA PRO A 130 -7.86 5.16 -3.17
C PRO A 130 -6.73 5.95 -3.85
N GLY A 131 -6.42 5.59 -5.10
CA GLY A 131 -5.34 6.23 -5.87
C GLY A 131 -3.94 5.69 -5.58
N LEU A 132 -3.84 4.44 -5.11
CA LEU A 132 -2.57 3.72 -5.04
C LEU A 132 -2.78 2.25 -5.45
N GLY A 133 -2.72 1.97 -6.74
CA GLY A 133 -3.00 0.64 -7.27
C GLY A 133 -4.45 0.18 -7.05
N THR A 134 -4.70 -1.11 -7.18
CA THR A 134 -6.05 -1.70 -7.13
C THR A 134 -6.23 -2.73 -6.04
N THR A 135 -5.27 -3.63 -5.85
CA THR A 135 -5.33 -4.74 -4.90
C THR A 135 -4.00 -4.92 -4.17
N MET A 136 -4.10 -5.36 -2.93
CA MET A 136 -2.96 -5.55 -2.05
C MET A 136 -2.90 -6.98 -1.52
N PHE A 137 -1.70 -7.56 -1.52
CA PHE A 137 -1.41 -8.91 -1.06
C PHE A 137 -0.20 -8.90 -0.12
N MET A 138 -0.14 -9.83 0.81
CA MET A 138 1.01 -10.00 1.70
C MET A 138 1.50 -11.45 1.66
N PRO A 139 2.26 -11.84 0.65
CA PRO A 139 2.83 -13.18 0.60
C PRO A 139 4.00 -13.33 1.55
N ALA A 140 4.18 -14.57 2.02
CA ALA A 140 5.44 -15.04 2.60
C ALA A 140 5.93 -16.20 1.75
N SER A 141 6.95 -15.99 0.95
CA SER A 141 7.46 -17.01 0.07
C SER A 141 8.95 -17.25 0.26
N ALA A 142 9.42 -18.43 -0.19
CA ALA A 142 10.87 -18.60 -0.37
C ALA A 142 11.39 -17.45 -1.23
N ALA A 143 12.63 -17.02 -0.94
CA ALA A 143 13.25 -15.92 -1.66
C ALA A 143 13.08 -16.10 -3.15
N ILE A 144 12.26 -15.57 -3.58
CA ILE A 144 11.83 -14.70 -4.59
C ILE A 144 12.39 -14.99 -5.94
N ALA A 145 11.56 -15.51 -6.71
CA ALA A 145 11.55 -15.18 -8.10
C ALA A 145 10.98 -13.76 -8.39
N LEU A 146 11.33 -12.75 -7.62
CA LEU A 146 11.12 -11.36 -8.04
C LEU A 146 11.97 -11.05 -9.26
N GLY A 147 13.10 -11.73 -9.43
CA GLY A 147 14.01 -11.54 -10.55
C GLY A 147 13.44 -11.87 -11.91
N ALA A 148 12.55 -12.81 -12.03
CA ALA A 148 11.89 -13.09 -13.31
C ALA A 148 10.80 -12.06 -13.64
N ALA A 149 10.24 -11.39 -12.65
CA ALA A 149 9.18 -10.40 -12.82
C ALA A 149 9.70 -8.96 -12.83
N VAL A 150 10.83 -8.71 -12.16
CA VAL A 150 11.53 -7.44 -12.15
C VAL A 150 12.78 -7.60 -13.00
N THR A 151 12.63 -7.34 -14.25
CA THR A 151 13.58 -7.52 -15.36
C THR A 151 15.05 -7.52 -15.00
N GLY A 152 15.76 -8.60 -15.33
CA GLY A 152 17.20 -8.62 -15.38
C GLY A 152 17.87 -9.28 -14.18
N THR A 153 19.03 -8.83 -13.83
CA THR A 153 19.99 -9.51 -12.96
C THR A 153 19.72 -9.39 -11.44
N ASN A 154 18.82 -8.52 -11.02
CA ASN A 154 18.55 -8.31 -9.59
C ASN A 154 17.48 -9.28 -9.04
N VAL A 155 17.93 -10.47 -8.70
CA VAL A 155 17.10 -11.59 -8.25
C VAL A 155 16.67 -11.47 -6.77
N GLY A 156 17.00 -10.40 -6.09
CA GLY A 156 16.74 -10.25 -4.68
C GLY A 156 16.45 -8.82 -4.25
N TRP A 157 16.58 -8.58 -2.95
CA TRP A 157 16.39 -7.29 -2.34
C TRP A 157 17.73 -6.62 -2.07
N ASP A 158 18.07 -5.60 -2.86
CA ASP A 158 19.18 -4.67 -2.61
C ASP A 158 18.65 -3.58 -1.67
N LEU A 159 18.61 -3.89 -0.37
CA LEU A 159 18.03 -3.02 0.66
C LEU A 159 18.86 -1.77 0.92
N LYS A 160 20.19 -1.84 0.72
CA LYS A 160 21.08 -0.71 0.86
C LYS A 160 21.12 0.16 -0.39
N GLY A 161 20.77 -0.41 -1.55
CA GLY A 161 20.76 0.29 -2.82
C GLY A 161 22.16 0.62 -3.35
N ASP A 162 23.18 -0.13 -2.95
CA ASP A 162 24.57 0.22 -3.22
C ASP A 162 25.16 -0.46 -4.46
N ASP A 163 24.87 -1.73 -4.72
CA ASP A 163 25.53 -2.48 -5.80
C ASP A 163 24.58 -3.22 -6.76
N GLY A 164 23.28 -3.20 -6.51
CA GLY A 164 22.28 -3.88 -7.33
C GLY A 164 22.17 -5.38 -7.08
N ASN A 165 22.94 -5.93 -6.13
CA ASN A 165 22.85 -7.32 -5.72
C ASN A 165 21.87 -7.48 -4.55
N SER A 166 21.50 -8.72 -4.23
CA SER A 166 20.67 -8.98 -3.06
C SER A 166 21.46 -8.91 -1.77
N ASP A 167 20.99 -8.11 -0.82
CA ASP A 167 21.50 -8.07 0.55
C ASP A 167 21.02 -9.24 1.40
N LEU A 168 20.09 -10.04 0.89
CA LEU A 168 19.54 -11.17 1.63
C LEU A 168 20.34 -12.44 1.39
N PRO A 169 20.46 -13.31 2.41
CA PRO A 169 21.08 -14.62 2.25
C PRO A 169 20.39 -15.46 1.17
N THR A 170 21.16 -16.29 0.48
CA THR A 170 20.62 -17.25 -0.48
C THR A 170 19.62 -18.18 0.22
N GLY A 171 18.39 -18.28 -0.32
CA GLY A 171 17.33 -19.07 0.28
C GLY A 171 16.55 -18.39 1.41
N ALA A 172 16.84 -17.11 1.71
CA ALA A 172 16.06 -16.35 2.67
C ALA A 172 14.56 -16.36 2.33
N ARG A 173 13.74 -16.46 3.34
CA ARG A 173 12.28 -16.32 3.24
C ARG A 173 11.91 -14.88 3.48
N VAL A 174 11.08 -14.31 2.63
CA VAL A 174 10.71 -12.90 2.71
C VAL A 174 9.20 -12.73 2.80
N ALA A 175 8.77 -11.99 3.80
CA ALA A 175 7.43 -11.42 3.85
C ALA A 175 7.47 -10.05 3.18
N TYR A 176 6.59 -9.82 2.22
CA TYR A 176 6.52 -8.57 1.49
C TYR A 176 5.07 -8.19 1.18
N LEU A 177 4.83 -6.93 0.94
CA LEU A 177 3.56 -6.43 0.43
C LEU A 177 3.65 -6.31 -1.08
N ARG A 178 2.68 -6.87 -1.80
CA ARG A 178 2.52 -6.69 -3.24
C ARG A 178 1.28 -5.83 -3.49
N VAL A 179 1.44 -4.81 -4.31
CA VAL A 179 0.35 -3.94 -4.77
C VAL A 179 0.26 -4.04 -6.28
N ASP A 180 -0.90 -4.43 -6.80
CA ASP A 180 -1.15 -4.55 -8.22
C ASP A 180 -1.83 -3.29 -8.77
N GLY A 181 -1.61 -2.97 -10.05
CA GLY A 181 -2.22 -1.83 -10.74
C GLY A 181 -1.63 -0.48 -10.34
N VAL A 182 -0.35 -0.43 -10.00
CA VAL A 182 0.37 0.78 -9.59
C VAL A 182 0.99 1.46 -10.81
N SER A 183 0.82 2.77 -10.92
CA SER A 183 1.47 3.60 -11.93
C SER A 183 2.89 4.01 -11.53
N ASP A 184 3.72 4.40 -12.50
CA ASP A 184 5.06 4.94 -12.26
C ASP A 184 5.05 6.15 -11.30
N THR A 185 4.02 6.97 -11.36
CA THR A 185 3.87 8.16 -10.50
C THR A 185 3.61 7.73 -9.05
N GLU A 186 2.67 6.82 -8.83
CA GLU A 186 2.36 6.29 -7.50
C GLU A 186 3.55 5.56 -6.88
N PHE A 187 4.26 4.75 -7.67
CA PHE A 187 5.51 4.14 -7.25
C PHE A 187 6.53 5.21 -6.83
N SER A 188 6.76 6.22 -7.66
CA SER A 188 7.76 7.26 -7.41
C SER A 188 7.47 8.06 -6.14
N GLU A 189 6.20 8.33 -5.84
CA GLU A 189 5.79 9.01 -4.60
C GLU A 189 6.07 8.14 -3.37
N LEU A 190 5.71 6.85 -3.40
CA LEU A 190 5.93 5.96 -2.27
C LEU A 190 7.40 5.66 -2.04
N ASP A 191 8.13 5.36 -3.11
CA ASP A 191 9.57 5.10 -3.09
C ASP A 191 10.36 6.30 -2.55
N GLY A 192 9.99 7.52 -2.96
CA GLY A 192 10.57 8.75 -2.43
C GLY A 192 10.33 8.96 -0.91
N ILE A 193 9.32 8.31 -0.33
CA ILE A 193 9.06 8.35 1.12
C ILE A 193 9.84 7.26 1.86
N ILE A 194 9.89 6.04 1.31
CA ILE A 194 10.46 4.86 1.99
C ILE A 194 11.95 4.76 1.73
N ASP A 195 12.37 4.91 0.48
CA ASP A 195 13.73 4.69 -0.01
C ASP A 195 14.40 6.00 -0.47
N ALA A 196 14.12 7.08 0.24
CA ALA A 196 14.65 8.42 -0.08
C ALA A 196 16.17 8.40 -0.28
N GLY A 197 16.64 8.76 -1.48
CA GLY A 197 18.05 8.82 -1.82
C GLY A 197 18.66 7.52 -2.36
N ILE A 198 17.87 6.46 -2.50
CA ILE A 198 18.30 5.23 -3.17
C ILE A 198 18.01 5.32 -4.67
N GLY A 199 19.03 5.04 -5.49
CA GLY A 199 18.95 5.13 -6.95
C GLY A 199 18.97 6.55 -7.51
N THR A 200 19.63 6.72 -8.63
CA THR A 200 19.83 8.04 -9.29
C THR A 200 18.82 8.29 -10.41
N ASN A 201 18.25 7.23 -10.93
CA ASN A 201 17.26 7.27 -12.01
C ASN A 201 16.10 6.31 -11.74
N LEU A 202 15.03 6.42 -12.53
CA LEU A 202 13.81 5.62 -12.33
C LEU A 202 14.08 4.11 -12.38
N THR A 203 14.93 3.65 -13.31
CA THR A 203 15.25 2.23 -13.46
C THR A 203 15.98 1.66 -12.25
N GLU A 204 16.94 2.41 -11.70
CA GLU A 204 17.63 2.00 -10.47
C GLU A 204 16.67 1.97 -9.28
N ARG A 205 15.83 2.98 -9.13
CA ARG A 205 14.81 3.06 -8.07
C ARG A 205 13.81 1.92 -8.14
N GLN A 206 13.46 1.45 -9.33
CA GLN A 206 12.58 0.29 -9.53
C GLN A 206 13.19 -1.04 -9.06
N LEU A 207 14.51 -1.13 -8.98
CA LEU A 207 15.25 -2.36 -8.70
C LEU A 207 15.91 -2.38 -7.32
N ARG A 208 16.15 -1.24 -6.70
CA ARG A 208 16.91 -1.07 -5.45
C ARG A 208 15.99 -0.65 -4.31
N GLY A 209 16.47 -0.80 -3.09
CA GLY A 209 15.74 -0.42 -1.90
C GLY A 209 14.71 -1.45 -1.42
N ARG A 210 13.85 -0.97 -0.57
CA ARG A 210 12.74 -1.73 0.03
C ARG A 210 11.50 -1.76 -0.85
N VAL A 211 11.37 -0.80 -1.75
CA VAL A 211 10.24 -0.68 -2.68
C VAL A 211 10.73 -1.01 -4.07
N LYS A 212 10.18 -2.03 -4.68
CA LYS A 212 10.50 -2.44 -6.05
C LYS A 212 9.27 -2.35 -6.93
N TYR A 213 9.48 -2.07 -8.21
CA TYR A 213 8.40 -1.90 -9.16
C TYR A 213 8.67 -2.60 -10.48
N ASN A 214 7.68 -3.26 -11.01
CA ASN A 214 7.71 -3.87 -12.33
C ASN A 214 6.70 -3.18 -13.25
N PRO A 215 7.15 -2.30 -14.15
CA PRO A 215 6.27 -1.59 -15.08
C PRO A 215 5.63 -2.50 -16.14
N GLY A 216 6.15 -3.72 -16.34
CA GLY A 216 5.60 -4.68 -17.32
C GLY A 216 4.29 -5.32 -16.88
N ASN A 217 3.96 -5.26 -15.60
CA ASN A 217 2.72 -5.80 -15.03
C ASN A 217 2.08 -4.89 -13.97
N ASP A 218 2.53 -3.65 -13.88
CA ASP A 218 2.04 -2.62 -12.95
C ASP A 218 2.03 -3.09 -11.48
N ARG A 219 3.10 -3.77 -11.06
CA ARG A 219 3.21 -4.34 -9.72
C ARG A 219 4.31 -3.70 -8.92
N MET A 220 3.97 -3.32 -7.71
CA MET A 220 4.89 -2.84 -6.71
C MET A 220 5.05 -3.87 -5.60
N TYR A 221 6.28 -4.02 -5.12
CA TYR A 221 6.65 -4.96 -4.06
C TYR A 221 7.36 -4.18 -2.96
N ILE A 222 6.93 -4.35 -1.72
CA ILE A 222 7.48 -3.64 -0.57
C ILE A 222 7.95 -4.68 0.45
N TYR A 223 9.23 -4.64 0.75
CA TYR A 223 9.84 -5.52 1.75
C TYR A 223 9.30 -5.23 3.15
N LEU A 224 9.00 -6.29 3.91
CA LEU A 224 8.58 -6.21 5.31
C LEU A 224 9.63 -6.85 6.24
N ALA A 225 9.94 -8.12 6.03
CA ALA A 225 10.86 -8.88 6.86
C ALA A 225 11.45 -10.08 6.13
N HIS A 226 12.57 -10.63 6.60
CA HIS A 226 13.14 -11.89 6.10
C HIS A 226 13.60 -12.79 7.24
N GLN A 227 13.75 -14.09 6.92
CA GLN A 227 14.23 -15.15 7.80
C GLN A 227 15.31 -15.98 7.12
#